data_4f4ce264527cc113c89f8261e5d0574b
#
_entry.id   4f4ce264527cc113c89f8261e5d0574b
#
_cell.length_a   1.000
_cell.length_b   1.000
_cell.length_c   1.000
_cell.angle_alpha   90.00
_cell.angle_beta   90.00
_cell.angle_gamma   90.00
#
_symmetry.space_group_name_H-M   'P 1'
#
loop_
_entity.id
_entity.type
_entity.pdbx_description
1 polymer ?
#
loop_
_entity_poly.entity_id
_entity_poly.type
_entity_poly.pdbx_seq_one_letter_code
_entity_poly.pdbx_strand_id
1 'polypeptide(L)'
;RLVHLEGKAFYEVKEEIGKLKKSLTDSKAGVFRGIAESFMFAAAEVEKINAILRNYEISGNKFKIHLGAATRRKDIYEAILEFSKEESPSTKTVERLDECFDKMINSKDPNTFADLADYRNYLDCDVLITNAETKVWKSFSTEKGSFSGGQKETPYYMCLAAALSCKAYTHGGLRLIVLDEAFKNMDPINKIKALSMFKKLNLQTLIFTSNSDLADCTDHIYVITKYDNRIVTAFGKNGAALKVMDKRITA
;
A
#
# COMPACT_ATOMS: atom_id res chain seq x y z
N ARG A 1 55.21 -8.40 40.32
CA ARG A 1 54.98 -7.35 39.27
C ARG A 1 54.23 -7.89 38.05
N LEU A 2 54.61 -9.07 37.51
CA LEU A 2 53.91 -9.70 36.36
C LEU A 2 52.47 -10.05 36.68
N VAL A 3 52.17 -10.68 37.78
CA VAL A 3 50.79 -11.08 38.20
C VAL A 3 49.87 -9.84 38.37
N HIS A 4 50.46 -8.71 38.78
CA HIS A 4 49.67 -7.47 38.92
C HIS A 4 49.38 -6.80 37.57
N LEU A 5 50.27 -6.92 36.58
CA LEU A 5 50.06 -6.45 35.23
C LEU A 5 49.08 -7.32 34.46
N GLU A 6 49.13 -8.64 34.62
CA GLU A 6 48.13 -9.57 34.03
C GLU A 6 46.72 -9.35 34.62
N GLY A 7 46.63 -9.08 35.92
CA GLY A 7 45.33 -8.75 36.55
C GLY A 7 44.75 -7.44 35.99
N LYS A 8 45.57 -6.39 35.82
CA LYS A 8 45.11 -5.11 35.27
C LYS A 8 44.62 -5.23 33.81
N ALA A 9 45.41 -5.91 32.98
CA ALA A 9 45.04 -6.17 31.58
C ALA A 9 43.72 -6.99 31.49
N PHE A 10 43.53 -7.99 32.38
CA PHE A 10 42.29 -8.77 32.43
C PHE A 10 41.08 -7.90 32.78
N TYR A 11 41.19 -6.98 33.73
CA TYR A 11 40.11 -6.07 34.11
C TYR A 11 39.78 -5.09 32.98
N GLU A 12 40.75 -4.56 32.30
CA GLU A 12 40.57 -3.65 31.15
C GLU A 12 39.85 -4.37 30.01
N VAL A 13 40.26 -5.58 29.64
CA VAL A 13 39.59 -6.41 28.61
C VAL A 13 38.17 -6.75 29.02
N LYS A 14 37.92 -7.11 30.30
CA LYS A 14 36.57 -7.41 30.80
C LYS A 14 35.65 -6.19 30.73
N GLU A 15 36.16 -5.00 31.05
CA GLU A 15 35.41 -3.75 30.95
C GLU A 15 35.08 -3.43 29.48
N GLU A 16 36.01 -3.62 28.56
CA GLU A 16 35.82 -3.40 27.14
C GLU A 16 34.81 -4.35 26.54
N ILE A 17 34.86 -5.65 26.90
CA ILE A 17 33.84 -6.64 26.54
C ILE A 17 32.48 -6.22 27.08
N GLY A 18 32.39 -5.70 28.29
CA GLY A 18 31.17 -5.18 28.88
C GLY A 18 30.57 -4.01 28.07
N LYS A 19 31.41 -3.06 27.66
CA LYS A 19 31.01 -1.93 26.81
C LYS A 19 30.52 -2.40 25.43
N LEU A 20 31.23 -3.33 24.80
CA LEU A 20 30.84 -3.89 23.51
C LEU A 20 29.51 -4.66 23.58
N LYS A 21 29.32 -5.47 24.62
CA LYS A 21 28.04 -6.17 24.84
C LYS A 21 26.88 -5.20 25.01
N LYS A 22 27.07 -4.14 25.81
CA LYS A 22 26.05 -3.11 25.99
C LYS A 22 25.72 -2.40 24.68
N SER A 23 26.74 -1.99 23.93
CA SER A 23 26.58 -1.34 22.62
C SER A 23 25.82 -2.22 21.62
N LEU A 24 26.10 -3.53 21.60
CA LEU A 24 25.41 -4.49 20.76
C LEU A 24 23.93 -4.64 21.17
N THR A 25 23.64 -4.71 22.46
CA THR A 25 22.28 -4.79 23.00
C THR A 25 21.47 -3.52 22.65
N ASP A 26 22.08 -2.35 22.80
CA ASP A 26 21.45 -1.07 22.49
C ASP A 26 21.18 -0.95 20.99
N SER A 27 22.11 -1.38 20.14
CA SER A 27 21.95 -1.40 18.67
C SER A 27 20.82 -2.33 18.24
N LYS A 28 20.73 -3.54 18.82
CA LYS A 28 19.65 -4.49 18.57
C LYS A 28 18.28 -3.91 18.95
N ALA A 29 18.20 -3.33 20.14
CA ALA A 29 16.97 -2.70 20.61
C ALA A 29 16.54 -1.55 19.66
N GLY A 30 17.49 -0.76 19.17
CA GLY A 30 17.25 0.30 18.18
C GLY A 30 16.65 -0.21 16.88
N VAL A 31 17.20 -1.32 16.35
CA VAL A 31 16.70 -1.92 15.11
C VAL A 31 15.23 -2.38 15.26
N PHE A 32 14.93 -3.14 16.30
CA PHE A 32 13.56 -3.68 16.48
C PHE A 32 12.55 -2.59 16.82
N ARG A 33 12.93 -1.57 17.60
CA ARG A 33 12.06 -0.41 17.82
C ARG A 33 11.78 0.35 16.52
N GLY A 34 12.77 0.58 15.67
CA GLY A 34 12.57 1.20 14.37
C GLY A 34 11.65 0.40 13.45
N ILE A 35 11.72 -0.93 13.47
CA ILE A 35 10.79 -1.79 12.72
C ILE A 35 9.37 -1.67 13.31
N ALA A 36 9.21 -1.69 14.65
CA ALA A 36 7.93 -1.53 15.31
C ALA A 36 7.28 -0.18 15.03
N GLU A 37 8.05 0.90 15.05
CA GLU A 37 7.58 2.25 14.67
C GLU A 37 7.10 2.28 13.23
N SER A 38 7.77 1.56 12.32
CA SER A 38 7.37 1.44 10.92
C SER A 38 6.04 0.67 10.78
N PHE A 39 5.79 -0.37 11.62
CA PHE A 39 4.48 -1.04 11.66
C PHE A 39 3.36 -0.09 12.11
N MET A 40 3.60 0.67 13.18
CA MET A 40 2.61 1.63 13.69
C MET A 40 2.33 2.74 12.67
N PHE A 41 3.37 3.24 12.02
CA PHE A 41 3.24 4.22 10.94
C PHE A 41 2.41 3.66 9.78
N ALA A 42 2.72 2.46 9.29
CA ALA A 42 1.97 1.82 8.20
C ALA A 42 0.49 1.62 8.58
N ALA A 43 0.21 1.16 9.81
CA ALA A 43 -1.16 0.97 10.29
C ALA A 43 -1.93 2.31 10.35
N ALA A 44 -1.29 3.38 10.83
CA ALA A 44 -1.90 4.72 10.88
C ALA A 44 -2.20 5.26 9.48
N GLU A 45 -1.33 5.03 8.51
CA GLU A 45 -1.56 5.43 7.12
C GLU A 45 -2.71 4.65 6.48
N VAL A 46 -2.78 3.35 6.70
CA VAL A 46 -3.90 2.51 6.25
C VAL A 46 -5.22 2.97 6.86
N GLU A 47 -5.23 3.38 8.14
CA GLU A 47 -6.45 3.88 8.76
C GLU A 47 -6.92 5.23 8.17
N LYS A 48 -6.00 6.11 7.75
CA LYS A 48 -6.35 7.33 7.00
C LYS A 48 -7.02 6.99 5.66
N ILE A 49 -6.49 6.01 4.94
CA ILE A 49 -7.09 5.54 3.69
C ILE A 49 -8.47 4.95 3.95
N ASN A 50 -8.61 4.11 4.98
CA ASN A 50 -9.89 3.52 5.38
C ASN A 50 -10.92 4.56 5.81
N ALA A 51 -10.50 5.66 6.42
CA ALA A 51 -11.40 6.77 6.77
C ALA A 51 -12.04 7.40 5.52
N ILE A 52 -11.29 7.48 4.42
CA ILE A 52 -11.84 7.93 3.13
C ILE A 52 -12.76 6.87 2.55
N LEU A 53 -12.33 5.61 2.48
CA LEU A 53 -13.08 4.51 1.88
C LEU A 53 -14.45 4.29 2.53
N ARG A 54 -14.58 4.52 3.84
CA ARG A 54 -15.86 4.41 4.57
C ARG A 54 -16.98 5.27 3.99
N ASN A 55 -16.65 6.36 3.30
CA ASN A 55 -17.62 7.29 2.74
C ASN A 55 -18.13 6.88 1.34
N TYR A 56 -17.61 5.79 0.80
CA TYR A 56 -17.94 5.38 -0.56
C TYR A 56 -18.46 3.94 -0.61
N GLU A 57 -19.44 3.76 -1.49
CA GLU A 57 -20.04 2.46 -1.78
C GLU A 57 -20.22 2.32 -3.29
N ILE A 58 -19.75 1.20 -3.84
CA ILE A 58 -19.90 0.89 -5.26
C ILE A 58 -20.47 -0.51 -5.40
N SER A 59 -21.48 -0.69 -6.24
CA SER A 59 -22.19 -1.96 -6.44
C SER A 59 -22.77 -2.55 -5.13
N GLY A 60 -23.21 -1.70 -4.18
CA GLY A 60 -23.70 -2.16 -2.87
C GLY A 60 -22.59 -2.66 -1.93
N ASN A 61 -21.33 -2.48 -2.30
CA ASN A 61 -20.19 -2.94 -1.52
C ASN A 61 -19.38 -1.78 -0.93
N LYS A 62 -18.90 -1.97 0.29
CA LYS A 62 -17.92 -1.13 0.95
C LYS A 62 -16.58 -1.85 1.00
N PHE A 63 -15.50 -1.08 1.07
CA PHE A 63 -14.15 -1.59 1.00
C PHE A 63 -13.32 -1.04 2.17
N LYS A 64 -12.36 -1.82 2.61
CA LYS A 64 -11.29 -1.35 3.51
C LYS A 64 -10.00 -2.12 3.25
N ILE A 65 -8.88 -1.49 3.51
CA ILE A 65 -7.59 -2.15 3.53
C ILE A 65 -7.39 -2.76 4.91
N HIS A 66 -6.99 -4.01 4.96
CA HIS A 66 -6.56 -4.71 6.15
C HIS A 66 -5.05 -4.91 6.10
N LEU A 67 -4.38 -4.49 7.15
CA LEU A 67 -2.97 -4.71 7.35
C LEU A 67 -2.80 -5.65 8.53
N GLY A 68 -2.19 -6.79 8.32
CA GLY A 68 -1.97 -7.81 9.34
C GLY A 68 -0.55 -8.36 9.32
N ALA A 69 -0.24 -9.23 10.28
CA ALA A 69 1.03 -9.93 10.30
C ALA A 69 1.12 -10.93 9.13
N ALA A 70 2.23 -10.90 8.39
CA ALA A 70 2.51 -11.89 7.36
C ALA A 70 2.62 -13.28 7.98
N THR A 71 1.89 -14.26 7.44
CA THR A 71 1.78 -15.60 7.99
C THR A 71 3.14 -16.25 8.25
N ARG A 72 4.08 -16.09 7.32
CA ARG A 72 5.44 -16.66 7.40
C ARG A 72 6.34 -16.01 8.46
N ARG A 73 5.98 -14.83 8.97
CA ARG A 73 6.78 -14.03 9.94
C ARG A 73 5.98 -13.57 11.14
N LYS A 74 4.81 -14.16 11.35
CA LYS A 74 3.89 -13.78 12.41
C LYS A 74 4.56 -13.79 13.78
N ASP A 75 5.33 -14.81 14.06
CA ASP A 75 6.02 -14.99 15.34
C ASP A 75 7.03 -13.88 15.63
N ILE A 76 7.77 -13.44 14.60
CA ILE A 76 8.75 -12.36 14.75
C ILE A 76 8.02 -11.02 14.84
N TYR A 77 6.96 -10.82 14.06
CA TYR A 77 6.12 -9.62 14.12
C TYR A 77 5.55 -9.42 15.53
N GLU A 78 4.98 -10.47 16.14
CA GLU A 78 4.45 -10.43 17.49
C GLU A 78 5.55 -10.15 18.52
N ALA A 79 6.72 -10.78 18.37
CA ALA A 79 7.87 -10.54 19.24
C ALA A 79 8.37 -9.07 19.16
N ILE A 80 8.43 -8.49 17.96
CA ILE A 80 8.83 -7.08 17.77
C ILE A 80 7.82 -6.15 18.45
N LEU A 81 6.51 -6.41 18.32
CA LEU A 81 5.48 -5.59 18.95
C LEU A 81 5.50 -5.70 20.49
N GLU A 82 5.67 -6.90 21.02
CA GLU A 82 5.81 -7.12 22.46
C GLU A 82 7.03 -6.36 23.00
N PHE A 83 8.18 -6.51 22.34
CA PHE A 83 9.43 -5.83 22.69
C PHE A 83 9.32 -4.31 22.68
N SER A 84 8.51 -3.77 21.78
CA SER A 84 8.32 -2.31 21.68
C SER A 84 7.40 -1.71 22.75
N LYS A 85 6.52 -2.52 23.33
CA LYS A 85 5.48 -2.07 24.28
C LYS A 85 5.85 -2.30 25.74
N GLU A 86 6.67 -3.30 26.01
CA GLU A 86 6.98 -3.74 27.36
C GLU A 86 8.38 -3.33 27.78
N GLU A 87 8.53 -2.84 29.03
CA GLU A 87 9.82 -2.56 29.63
C GLU A 87 10.63 -3.85 29.88
N SER A 88 9.93 -4.97 30.08
CA SER A 88 10.52 -6.29 30.36
C SER A 88 9.84 -7.37 29.50
N PRO A 89 10.23 -7.52 28.24
CA PRO A 89 9.67 -8.52 27.35
C PRO A 89 9.98 -9.94 27.84
N SER A 90 9.15 -10.92 27.45
CA SER A 90 9.32 -12.31 27.85
C SER A 90 10.65 -12.90 27.34
N THR A 91 11.22 -13.86 28.08
CA THR A 91 12.47 -14.55 27.69
C THR A 91 12.34 -15.13 26.26
N LYS A 92 11.20 -15.70 25.92
CA LYS A 92 10.92 -16.26 24.60
C LYS A 92 10.95 -15.20 23.50
N THR A 93 10.45 -14.00 23.78
CA THR A 93 10.50 -12.86 22.86
C THR A 93 11.94 -12.42 22.61
N VAL A 94 12.72 -12.30 23.69
CA VAL A 94 14.14 -11.92 23.58
C VAL A 94 14.91 -12.95 22.76
N GLU A 95 14.76 -14.25 23.03
CA GLU A 95 15.43 -15.33 22.30
C GLU A 95 15.10 -15.30 20.80
N ARG A 96 13.83 -15.10 20.42
CA ARG A 96 13.42 -14.99 19.02
C ARG A 96 14.05 -13.79 18.31
N LEU A 97 14.07 -12.64 18.97
CA LEU A 97 14.69 -11.45 18.42
C LEU A 97 16.21 -11.59 18.32
N ASP A 98 16.84 -12.28 19.26
CA ASP A 98 18.25 -12.60 19.21
C ASP A 98 18.59 -13.48 18.01
N GLU A 99 17.85 -14.54 17.78
CA GLU A 99 18.01 -15.38 16.58
C GLU A 99 17.81 -14.61 15.29
N CYS A 100 16.82 -13.70 15.25
CA CYS A 100 16.56 -12.87 14.08
C CYS A 100 17.73 -11.90 13.82
N PHE A 101 18.22 -11.24 14.86
CA PHE A 101 19.33 -10.30 14.77
C PHE A 101 20.65 -11.00 14.39
N ASP A 102 20.91 -12.17 14.95
CA ASP A 102 22.07 -12.98 14.60
C ASP A 102 22.04 -13.41 13.12
N LYS A 103 20.87 -13.73 12.58
CA LYS A 103 20.72 -13.98 11.15
C LYS A 103 20.99 -12.74 10.30
N MET A 104 20.56 -11.56 10.75
CA MET A 104 20.84 -10.29 10.05
C MET A 104 22.34 -10.00 9.97
N ILE A 105 23.08 -10.21 11.08
CA ILE A 105 24.50 -9.83 11.16
C ILE A 105 25.41 -10.90 10.52
N ASN A 106 25.13 -12.18 10.77
CA ASN A 106 26.01 -13.26 10.40
C ASN A 106 25.76 -13.82 9.00
N SER A 107 24.71 -13.35 8.31
CA SER A 107 24.45 -13.77 6.94
C SER A 107 25.54 -13.26 6.00
N LYS A 108 26.08 -14.18 5.20
CA LYS A 108 27.00 -13.82 4.09
C LYS A 108 26.26 -13.24 2.87
N ASP A 109 24.94 -13.40 2.83
CA ASP A 109 24.08 -12.88 1.77
C ASP A 109 23.56 -11.49 2.20
N PRO A 110 23.95 -10.41 1.51
CA PRO A 110 23.47 -9.06 1.80
C PRO A 110 21.96 -8.91 1.65
N ASN A 111 21.32 -9.76 0.84
CA ASN A 111 19.87 -9.74 0.68
C ASN A 111 19.16 -10.21 1.95
N THR A 112 19.76 -11.08 2.75
CA THR A 112 19.18 -11.54 4.02
C THR A 112 19.01 -10.40 5.01
N PHE A 113 20.01 -9.52 5.12
CA PHE A 113 19.90 -8.34 5.99
C PHE A 113 18.77 -7.41 5.49
N ALA A 114 18.79 -7.07 4.21
CA ALA A 114 17.77 -6.22 3.61
C ALA A 114 16.35 -6.80 3.77
N ASP A 115 16.20 -8.11 3.58
CA ASP A 115 14.92 -8.82 3.73
C ASP A 115 14.41 -8.82 5.18
N LEU A 116 15.29 -9.01 6.16
CA LEU A 116 14.93 -9.01 7.58
C LEU A 116 14.78 -7.61 8.17
N ALA A 117 15.46 -6.61 7.63
CA ALA A 117 15.33 -5.21 8.06
C ALA A 117 14.13 -4.50 7.44
N ASP A 118 13.59 -4.99 6.33
CA ASP A 118 12.44 -4.39 5.66
C ASP A 118 11.14 -4.76 6.38
N TYR A 119 10.55 -3.78 7.06
CA TYR A 119 9.29 -3.95 7.81
C TYR A 119 8.13 -4.46 6.94
N ARG A 120 8.13 -4.18 5.63
CA ARG A 120 7.08 -4.61 4.71
C ARG A 120 6.97 -6.12 4.59
N ASN A 121 8.07 -6.84 4.83
CA ASN A 121 8.11 -8.30 4.77
C ASN A 121 7.45 -8.99 5.99
N TYR A 122 7.10 -8.22 7.01
CA TYR A 122 6.38 -8.70 8.19
C TYR A 122 4.87 -8.43 8.13
N LEU A 123 4.42 -7.75 7.07
CA LEU A 123 3.04 -7.31 6.91
C LEU A 123 2.42 -7.94 5.67
N ASP A 124 1.19 -8.42 5.82
CA ASP A 124 0.30 -8.77 4.71
C ASP A 124 -0.78 -7.71 4.57
N CYS A 125 -0.99 -7.27 3.33
CA CYS A 125 -2.01 -6.30 2.98
C CYS A 125 -3.09 -6.98 2.13
N ASP A 126 -4.34 -6.89 2.58
CA ASP A 126 -5.49 -7.40 1.83
C ASP A 126 -6.59 -6.34 1.74
N VAL A 127 -7.40 -6.42 0.70
CA VAL A 127 -8.62 -5.62 0.58
C VAL A 127 -9.78 -6.45 1.09
N LEU A 128 -10.47 -5.93 2.09
CA LEU A 128 -11.69 -6.53 2.58
C LEU A 128 -12.90 -5.86 1.94
N ILE A 129 -13.90 -6.66 1.62
CA ILE A 129 -15.16 -6.24 1.02
C ILE A 129 -16.32 -6.68 1.91
N THR A 130 -17.35 -5.84 2.03
CA THR A 130 -18.62 -6.19 2.64
C THR A 130 -19.78 -5.59 1.85
N ASN A 131 -20.91 -6.25 1.85
CA ASN A 131 -22.15 -5.69 1.30
C ASN A 131 -23.08 -5.21 2.42
N ALA A 132 -24.09 -4.40 2.04
CA ALA A 132 -25.05 -3.83 2.97
C ALA A 132 -25.92 -4.90 3.67
N GLU A 133 -26.13 -6.06 3.05
CA GLU A 133 -27.00 -7.12 3.56
C GLU A 133 -26.32 -7.95 4.64
N THR A 134 -25.12 -8.46 4.36
CA THR A 134 -24.43 -9.39 5.27
C THR A 134 -23.65 -8.69 6.37
N LYS A 135 -23.15 -7.48 6.12
CA LYS A 135 -22.26 -6.71 7.01
C LYS A 135 -20.99 -7.46 7.46
N VAL A 136 -20.73 -8.61 6.84
CA VAL A 136 -19.54 -9.44 7.12
C VAL A 136 -18.42 -9.03 6.20
N TRP A 137 -17.27 -8.73 6.76
CA TRP A 137 -16.06 -8.43 6.00
C TRP A 137 -15.41 -9.73 5.54
N LYS A 138 -15.16 -9.85 4.25
CA LYS A 138 -14.48 -10.98 3.62
C LYS A 138 -13.27 -10.50 2.85
N SER A 139 -12.25 -11.37 2.75
CA SER A 139 -11.10 -11.10 1.91
C SER A 139 -11.51 -11.04 0.45
N PHE A 140 -11.15 -9.96 -0.23
CA PHE A 140 -11.44 -9.82 -1.66
C PHE A 140 -10.65 -10.84 -2.48
N SER A 141 -9.46 -11.21 -2.05
CA SER A 141 -8.63 -12.20 -2.76
C SER A 141 -9.28 -13.58 -2.78
N THR A 142 -10.00 -13.99 -1.72
CA THR A 142 -10.72 -15.26 -1.65
C THR A 142 -12.06 -15.23 -2.40
N GLU A 143 -12.76 -14.10 -2.37
CA GLU A 143 -14.07 -13.93 -3.02
C GLU A 143 -13.98 -13.55 -4.51
N LYS A 144 -12.79 -13.24 -5.01
CA LYS A 144 -12.55 -12.74 -6.38
C LYS A 144 -13.16 -13.59 -7.48
N GLY A 145 -13.30 -14.91 -7.25
CA GLY A 145 -13.92 -15.84 -8.18
C GLY A 145 -15.42 -15.59 -8.42
N SER A 146 -16.13 -15.06 -7.43
CA SER A 146 -17.57 -14.82 -7.48
C SER A 146 -17.98 -13.48 -8.12
N PHE A 147 -17.01 -12.58 -8.37
CA PHE A 147 -17.27 -11.26 -8.93
C PHE A 147 -17.21 -11.22 -10.44
N SER A 148 -18.04 -10.37 -11.06
CA SER A 148 -17.94 -10.03 -12.49
C SER A 148 -16.62 -9.30 -12.80
N GLY A 149 -16.25 -9.21 -14.07
CA GLY A 149 -15.01 -8.55 -14.51
C GLY A 149 -14.86 -7.14 -13.92
N GLY A 150 -15.88 -6.30 -14.05
CA GLY A 150 -15.85 -4.93 -13.52
C GLY A 150 -15.82 -4.85 -12.00
N GLN A 151 -16.48 -5.77 -11.31
CA GLN A 151 -16.45 -5.85 -9.86
C GLN A 151 -15.06 -6.24 -9.31
N LYS A 152 -14.24 -6.94 -10.10
CA LYS A 152 -12.87 -7.31 -9.73
C LYS A 152 -11.90 -6.14 -9.73
N GLU A 153 -12.14 -5.14 -10.54
CA GLU A 153 -11.26 -3.97 -10.69
C GLU A 153 -11.62 -2.85 -9.70
N THR A 154 -12.90 -2.74 -9.36
CA THR A 154 -13.43 -1.65 -8.52
C THR A 154 -12.66 -1.43 -7.21
N PRO A 155 -12.37 -2.45 -6.38
CA PRO A 155 -11.67 -2.26 -5.11
C PRO A 155 -10.29 -1.65 -5.28
N TYR A 156 -9.56 -2.02 -6.33
CA TYR A 156 -8.22 -1.49 -6.60
C TYR A 156 -8.26 -0.01 -6.95
N TYR A 157 -9.18 0.42 -7.81
CA TYR A 157 -9.33 1.83 -8.15
C TYR A 157 -9.75 2.67 -6.95
N MET A 158 -10.63 2.15 -6.10
CA MET A 158 -11.07 2.82 -4.89
C MET A 158 -9.91 3.00 -3.89
N CYS A 159 -9.17 1.93 -3.62
CA CYS A 159 -8.02 1.97 -2.72
C CYS A 159 -6.91 2.89 -3.27
N LEU A 160 -6.63 2.84 -4.58
CA LEU A 160 -5.65 3.69 -5.23
C LEU A 160 -6.02 5.17 -5.10
N ALA A 161 -7.27 5.54 -5.41
CA ALA A 161 -7.73 6.91 -5.31
C ALA A 161 -7.66 7.44 -3.87
N ALA A 162 -8.07 6.64 -2.90
CA ALA A 162 -8.00 6.99 -1.48
C ALA A 162 -6.55 7.16 -1.01
N ALA A 163 -5.64 6.25 -1.40
CA ALA A 163 -4.23 6.32 -1.06
C ALA A 163 -3.53 7.55 -1.66
N LEU A 164 -3.79 7.84 -2.93
CA LEU A 164 -3.26 9.03 -3.60
C LEU A 164 -3.77 10.31 -2.93
N SER A 165 -5.04 10.35 -2.53
CA SER A 165 -5.62 11.49 -1.82
C SER A 165 -4.97 11.73 -0.46
N CYS A 166 -4.54 10.67 0.24
CA CYS A 166 -3.87 10.80 1.54
C CYS A 166 -2.43 11.27 1.43
N LYS A 167 -1.67 10.75 0.48
CA LYS A 167 -0.20 10.85 0.46
C LYS A 167 0.36 11.82 -0.58
N ALA A 168 -0.11 11.72 -1.82
CA ALA A 168 0.57 12.41 -2.92
C ALA A 168 0.38 13.93 -2.92
N TYR A 169 -0.53 14.46 -2.09
CA TYR A 169 -1.03 15.82 -2.27
C TYR A 169 -1.02 16.71 -1.03
N THR A 170 -0.31 16.29 0.01
CA THR A 170 -0.21 17.06 1.27
C THR A 170 0.57 18.37 1.12
N HIS A 171 1.35 18.54 0.05
CA HIS A 171 2.27 19.69 -0.13
C HIS A 171 2.01 20.47 -1.44
N GLY A 172 0.77 20.51 -1.92
CA GLY A 172 0.44 21.31 -3.13
C GLY A 172 0.86 20.70 -4.46
N GLY A 173 1.14 19.40 -4.51
CA GLY A 173 1.51 18.68 -5.74
C GLY A 173 0.36 18.53 -6.73
N LEU A 174 0.70 18.17 -7.97
CA LEU A 174 -0.26 17.87 -9.03
C LEU A 174 -1.11 16.65 -8.67
N ARG A 175 -2.41 16.84 -8.52
CA ARG A 175 -3.37 15.77 -8.20
C ARG A 175 -3.81 15.02 -9.45
N LEU A 176 -2.86 14.43 -10.17
CA LEU A 176 -3.10 13.74 -11.43
C LEU A 176 -3.04 12.22 -11.25
N ILE A 177 -4.05 11.53 -11.75
CA ILE A 177 -4.06 10.09 -11.96
C ILE A 177 -4.22 9.79 -13.44
N VAL A 178 -3.38 8.92 -13.97
CA VAL A 178 -3.43 8.47 -15.37
C VAL A 178 -3.81 7.00 -15.38
N LEU A 179 -4.86 6.66 -16.10
CA LEU A 179 -5.41 5.32 -16.17
C LEU A 179 -5.51 4.87 -17.62
N ASP A 180 -5.08 3.65 -17.89
CA ASP A 180 -5.18 3.02 -19.20
C ASP A 180 -6.21 1.89 -19.16
N GLU A 181 -7.17 1.93 -20.12
CA GLU A 181 -8.30 0.99 -20.25
C GLU A 181 -9.09 0.76 -18.94
N ALA A 182 -9.05 1.75 -18.02
CA ALA A 182 -9.76 1.66 -16.76
C ALA A 182 -11.27 1.63 -16.95
N PHE A 183 -11.95 0.93 -16.04
CA PHE A 183 -13.42 0.81 -15.99
C PHE A 183 -14.05 0.09 -17.18
N LYS A 184 -13.26 -0.56 -18.06
CA LYS A 184 -13.75 -1.21 -19.29
C LYS A 184 -14.87 -2.20 -19.02
N ASN A 185 -14.74 -3.00 -17.97
CA ASN A 185 -15.68 -4.07 -17.62
C ASN A 185 -16.69 -3.65 -16.55
N MET A 186 -16.73 -2.38 -16.18
CA MET A 186 -17.63 -1.85 -15.15
C MET A 186 -18.95 -1.36 -15.80
N ASP A 187 -20.07 -1.60 -15.15
CA ASP A 187 -21.34 -1.05 -15.61
C ASP A 187 -21.38 0.50 -15.50
N PRO A 188 -22.22 1.18 -16.30
CA PRO A 188 -22.23 2.64 -16.37
C PRO A 188 -22.49 3.34 -15.03
N ILE A 189 -23.35 2.78 -14.17
CA ILE A 189 -23.70 3.37 -12.87
C ILE A 189 -22.48 3.37 -11.96
N ASN A 190 -21.74 2.28 -11.93
CA ASN A 190 -20.56 2.14 -11.10
C ASN A 190 -19.36 2.94 -11.65
N LYS A 191 -19.23 3.10 -12.98
CA LYS A 191 -18.29 4.04 -13.60
C LYS A 191 -18.53 5.46 -13.09
N ILE A 192 -19.77 5.93 -13.11
CA ILE A 192 -20.14 7.27 -12.63
C ILE A 192 -19.80 7.42 -11.14
N LYS A 193 -20.09 6.42 -10.31
CA LYS A 193 -19.77 6.46 -8.88
C LYS A 193 -18.27 6.53 -8.63
N ALA A 194 -17.46 5.74 -9.34
CA ALA A 194 -16.01 5.74 -9.21
C ALA A 194 -15.40 7.09 -9.65
N LEU A 195 -15.81 7.62 -10.78
CA LEU A 195 -15.37 8.94 -11.27
C LEU A 195 -15.83 10.07 -10.35
N SER A 196 -17.05 9.98 -9.80
CA SER A 196 -17.54 10.93 -8.80
C SER A 196 -16.69 10.92 -7.52
N MET A 197 -16.22 9.75 -7.08
CA MET A 197 -15.26 9.68 -5.97
C MET A 197 -13.96 10.39 -6.32
N PHE A 198 -13.37 10.14 -7.49
CA PHE A 198 -12.13 10.78 -7.91
C PHE A 198 -12.28 12.30 -7.93
N LYS A 199 -13.39 12.80 -8.47
CA LYS A 199 -13.72 14.22 -8.47
C LYS A 199 -13.87 14.81 -7.07
N LYS A 200 -14.57 14.11 -6.16
CA LYS A 200 -14.71 14.53 -4.74
C LYS A 200 -13.39 14.54 -4.00
N LEU A 201 -12.46 13.67 -4.37
CA LEU A 201 -11.09 13.65 -3.83
C LEU A 201 -10.18 14.70 -4.49
N ASN A 202 -10.71 15.54 -5.37
CA ASN A 202 -9.97 16.53 -6.15
C ASN A 202 -8.84 15.90 -6.98
N LEU A 203 -9.04 14.70 -7.51
CA LEU A 203 -8.11 14.05 -8.42
C LEU A 203 -8.43 14.48 -9.85
N GLN A 204 -7.47 15.06 -10.54
CA GLN A 204 -7.51 15.23 -11.99
C GLN A 204 -7.25 13.87 -12.63
N THR A 205 -8.23 13.35 -13.37
CA THR A 205 -8.17 12.00 -13.92
C THR A 205 -8.03 12.08 -15.44
N LEU A 206 -6.98 11.47 -15.97
CA LEU A 206 -6.76 11.25 -17.39
C LEU A 206 -6.96 9.77 -17.70
N ILE A 207 -7.92 9.43 -18.55
CA ILE A 207 -8.24 8.05 -18.90
C ILE A 207 -8.03 7.86 -20.40
N PHE A 208 -7.18 6.90 -20.75
CA PHE A 208 -7.06 6.38 -22.11
C PHE A 208 -7.98 5.17 -22.23
N THR A 209 -8.85 5.15 -23.21
CA THR A 209 -9.78 4.04 -23.41
C THR A 209 -10.26 3.96 -24.86
N SER A 210 -10.51 2.75 -25.31
CA SER A 210 -11.17 2.45 -26.57
C SER A 210 -12.70 2.51 -26.44
N ASN A 211 -13.26 2.63 -25.21
CA ASN A 211 -14.68 2.60 -24.94
C ASN A 211 -15.28 4.00 -24.87
N SER A 212 -16.30 4.28 -25.69
CA SER A 212 -17.02 5.54 -25.70
C SER A 212 -17.97 5.77 -24.52
N ASP A 213 -18.27 4.72 -23.73
CA ASP A 213 -19.24 4.78 -22.61
C ASP A 213 -18.85 5.77 -21.51
N LEU A 214 -17.58 6.16 -21.46
CA LEU A 214 -17.09 7.16 -20.50
C LEU A 214 -17.36 8.60 -20.97
N ALA A 215 -17.77 8.79 -22.21
CA ALA A 215 -17.96 10.11 -22.81
C ALA A 215 -18.98 10.97 -22.05
N ASP A 216 -20.04 10.36 -21.54
CA ASP A 216 -21.08 11.07 -20.79
C ASP A 216 -20.72 11.30 -19.32
N CYS A 217 -19.65 10.68 -18.84
CA CYS A 217 -19.20 10.74 -17.46
C CYS A 217 -17.98 11.65 -17.25
N THR A 218 -17.40 12.19 -18.31
CA THR A 218 -16.17 13.00 -18.30
C THR A 218 -16.44 14.44 -18.69
N ASP A 219 -15.71 15.37 -18.06
CA ASP A 219 -15.86 16.80 -18.36
C ASP A 219 -15.31 17.14 -19.76
N HIS A 220 -14.26 16.45 -20.20
CA HIS A 220 -13.61 16.68 -21.49
C HIS A 220 -13.21 15.38 -22.17
N ILE A 221 -13.30 15.33 -23.49
CA ILE A 221 -12.95 14.16 -24.29
C ILE A 221 -12.02 14.59 -25.42
N TYR A 222 -10.95 13.81 -25.57
CA TYR A 222 -10.09 13.81 -26.74
C TYR A 222 -10.32 12.53 -27.53
N VAL A 223 -10.83 12.63 -28.74
CA VAL A 223 -11.00 11.49 -29.64
C VAL A 223 -9.85 11.48 -30.62
N ILE A 224 -9.16 10.35 -30.73
CA ILE A 224 -8.09 10.12 -31.69
C ILE A 224 -8.47 8.87 -32.49
N THR A 225 -8.66 9.04 -33.78
CA THR A 225 -9.03 7.94 -34.67
C THR A 225 -8.09 7.89 -35.88
N LYS A 226 -7.65 6.69 -36.23
CA LYS A 226 -6.93 6.45 -37.48
C LYS A 226 -7.97 6.11 -38.56
N TYR A 227 -8.04 6.93 -39.58
CA TYR A 227 -8.87 6.72 -40.78
C TYR A 227 -7.97 6.67 -41.98
N ASP A 228 -7.95 5.55 -42.70
CA ASP A 228 -6.96 5.26 -43.74
C ASP A 228 -5.53 5.47 -43.20
N ASN A 229 -4.74 6.31 -43.87
CA ASN A 229 -3.38 6.67 -43.44
C ASN A 229 -3.32 8.03 -42.70
N ARG A 230 -4.45 8.56 -42.21
CA ARG A 230 -4.54 9.83 -41.50
C ARG A 230 -4.98 9.64 -40.06
N ILE A 231 -4.43 10.45 -39.14
CA ILE A 231 -4.92 10.57 -37.79
C ILE A 231 -5.86 11.76 -37.71
N VAL A 232 -7.08 11.51 -37.31
CA VAL A 232 -8.09 12.55 -37.09
C VAL A 232 -8.33 12.70 -35.59
N THR A 233 -8.34 13.95 -35.13
CA THR A 233 -8.57 14.28 -33.72
C THR A 233 -9.77 15.20 -33.57
N ALA A 234 -10.51 15.01 -32.48
CA ALA A 234 -11.55 15.94 -32.05
C ALA A 234 -11.49 16.14 -30.54
N PHE A 235 -11.80 17.35 -30.11
CA PHE A 235 -11.88 17.72 -28.70
C PHE A 235 -13.25 18.32 -28.41
N GLY A 236 -13.85 17.99 -27.30
CA GLY A 236 -15.15 18.52 -26.92
C GLY A 236 -15.48 18.25 -25.45
N LYS A 237 -16.54 18.92 -25.00
CA LYS A 237 -17.14 18.68 -23.67
C LYS A 237 -18.34 17.75 -23.84
N ASN A 238 -18.57 16.88 -22.82
CA ASN A 238 -19.80 16.10 -22.69
C ASN A 238 -20.22 15.37 -23.98
N GLY A 239 -19.34 14.57 -24.55
CA GLY A 239 -19.63 13.79 -25.76
C GLY A 239 -19.68 14.57 -27.09
N ALA A 240 -19.54 15.90 -27.07
CA ALA A 240 -19.55 16.69 -28.29
C ALA A 240 -18.42 16.34 -29.26
N ALA A 241 -17.27 15.87 -28.74
CA ALA A 241 -16.15 15.42 -29.56
C ALA A 241 -16.52 14.23 -30.45
N LEU A 242 -17.29 13.27 -29.94
CA LEU A 242 -17.75 12.09 -30.70
C LEU A 242 -18.66 12.51 -31.87
N LYS A 243 -19.60 13.43 -31.62
CA LYS A 243 -20.49 13.96 -32.68
C LYS A 243 -19.74 14.71 -33.79
N VAL A 244 -18.64 15.37 -33.43
CA VAL A 244 -17.77 16.05 -34.43
C VAL A 244 -17.00 15.01 -35.25
N MET A 245 -16.54 13.94 -34.64
CA MET A 245 -15.82 12.85 -35.32
C MET A 245 -16.72 12.16 -36.34
N ASP A 246 -17.95 11.77 -35.95
CA ASP A 246 -18.89 11.12 -36.86
C ASP A 246 -19.12 11.94 -38.13
N LYS A 247 -19.26 13.27 -38.00
CA LYS A 247 -19.36 14.17 -39.14
C LYS A 247 -18.11 14.26 -40.01
N ARG A 248 -16.91 14.13 -39.43
CA ARG A 248 -15.62 14.20 -40.15
C ARG A 248 -15.28 12.92 -40.87
N ILE A 249 -15.79 11.80 -40.41
CA ILE A 249 -15.59 10.48 -41.04
C ILE A 249 -16.57 10.26 -42.19
N THR A 250 -17.76 10.86 -42.10
CA THR A 250 -18.83 10.73 -43.10
C THR A 250 -18.78 11.81 -44.20
N ALA A 251 -17.91 12.79 -44.09
CA ALA A 251 -17.66 13.84 -45.08
C ALA A 251 -16.37 13.56 -45.89
#